data_4710262b1c4556a27a832d7efd3f42dc
#
_entry.id   4710262b1c4556a27a832d7efd3f42dc
#
_cell.length_a   1.000
_cell.length_b   1.000
_cell.length_c   1.000
_cell.angle_alpha   90.00
_cell.angle_beta   90.00
_cell.angle_gamma   90.00
#
_symmetry.space_group_name_H-M   'P 1'
#
loop_
_entity.id
_entity.type
_entity.pdbx_description
1 polymer ?
#
loop_
_entity_poly.entity_id
_entity_poly.type
_entity_poly.pdbx_seq_one_letter_code
_entity_poly.pdbx_strand_id
1 'polypeptide(L)'
;MRQLAEDLWVVERPLRFVGVALGARMTVVRLRDGGLFLHSPVALDDDLRLALLALGPPRHAVAPTRFHHRFIGEYQRAFPEVRLYAAPGLAEKRPDLCFDAELSDAAPETAWAGQIDQALFAGLPAVNEVVFCHRASRSLLTCDLAFNLGPEAPLATRLALRLVGGHGRFGPTLVERWLVRDRAAARSSLAQILAWDFDRVVVSHGAVLESGGQTALRDSYRWLARG
;
A
#
# COMPACT_ATOMS: atom_id res chain seq x y z
N MET A 1 9.45 -9.86 -10.95
CA MET A 1 9.80 -9.12 -9.72
C MET A 1 10.95 -8.17 -10.01
N ARG A 2 10.92 -6.91 -9.53
CA ARG A 2 11.92 -5.86 -9.75
C ARG A 2 12.44 -5.37 -8.40
N GLN A 3 13.75 -5.33 -8.22
CA GLN A 3 14.38 -4.79 -7.03
C GLN A 3 14.40 -3.25 -7.07
N LEU A 4 14.01 -2.59 -5.98
CA LEU A 4 14.06 -1.12 -5.82
C LEU A 4 15.22 -0.65 -4.94
N ALA A 5 15.58 -1.45 -3.95
CA ALA A 5 16.69 -1.23 -3.03
C ALA A 5 17.11 -2.56 -2.43
N GLU A 6 18.15 -2.57 -1.59
CA GLU A 6 18.48 -3.71 -0.77
C GLU A 6 17.26 -4.10 0.07
N ASP A 7 16.94 -5.39 0.10
CA ASP A 7 15.81 -5.98 0.83
C ASP A 7 14.41 -5.44 0.46
N LEU A 8 14.28 -4.75 -0.70
CA LEU A 8 13.01 -4.18 -1.17
C LEU A 8 12.77 -4.52 -2.65
N TRP A 9 11.68 -5.21 -2.95
CA TRP A 9 11.24 -5.56 -4.30
C TRP A 9 9.78 -5.20 -4.53
N VAL A 10 9.40 -5.11 -5.80
CA VAL A 10 8.00 -4.96 -6.23
C VAL A 10 7.62 -6.00 -7.26
N VAL A 11 6.36 -6.39 -7.22
CA VAL A 11 5.70 -7.25 -8.21
C VAL A 11 4.49 -6.53 -8.75
N GLU A 12 4.40 -6.41 -10.05
CA GLU A 12 3.29 -5.74 -10.72
C GLU A 12 2.41 -6.77 -11.45
N ARG A 13 1.09 -6.59 -11.39
CA ARG A 13 0.11 -7.41 -12.10
C ARG A 13 -0.98 -6.52 -12.72
N PRO A 14 -1.55 -6.92 -13.86
CA PRO A 14 -2.72 -6.25 -14.39
C PRO A 14 -3.89 -6.34 -13.41
N LEU A 15 -4.55 -5.21 -13.17
CA LEU A 15 -5.79 -5.16 -12.39
C LEU A 15 -6.73 -4.15 -13.01
N ARG A 16 -8.02 -4.53 -13.12
CA ARG A 16 -9.10 -3.61 -13.45
C ARG A 16 -10.03 -3.44 -12.25
N PHE A 17 -10.35 -2.20 -11.96
CA PHE A 17 -11.33 -1.84 -10.95
C PHE A 17 -12.41 -0.97 -11.61
N VAL A 18 -13.67 -1.40 -11.54
CA VAL A 18 -14.82 -0.74 -12.21
C VAL A 18 -14.52 -0.40 -13.68
N GLY A 19 -13.88 -1.35 -14.40
CA GLY A 19 -13.52 -1.16 -15.82
C GLY A 19 -12.24 -0.37 -16.09
N VAL A 20 -11.70 0.34 -15.10
CA VAL A 20 -10.48 1.13 -15.21
C VAL A 20 -9.25 0.26 -14.94
N ALA A 21 -8.28 0.28 -15.85
CA ALA A 21 -7.02 -0.46 -15.70
C ALA A 21 -6.06 0.32 -14.79
N LEU A 22 -6.06 0.00 -13.50
CA LEU A 22 -5.22 0.66 -12.50
C LEU A 22 -3.86 -0.03 -12.31
N GLY A 23 -3.77 -1.32 -12.67
CA GLY A 23 -2.67 -2.17 -12.23
C GLY A 23 -2.76 -2.47 -10.74
N ALA A 24 -1.96 -3.42 -10.28
CA ALA A 24 -1.75 -3.71 -8.87
C ALA A 24 -0.27 -3.94 -8.61
N ARG A 25 0.20 -3.52 -7.45
CA ARG A 25 1.59 -3.75 -7.02
C ARG A 25 1.60 -4.31 -5.62
N MET A 26 2.33 -5.41 -5.46
CA MET A 26 2.79 -5.91 -4.17
C MET A 26 4.19 -5.41 -3.90
N THR A 27 4.46 -4.96 -2.68
CA THR A 27 5.81 -4.69 -2.22
C THR A 27 6.27 -5.83 -1.31
N VAL A 28 7.50 -6.29 -1.53
CA VAL A 28 8.15 -7.36 -0.76
C VAL A 28 9.32 -6.75 -0.01
N VAL A 29 9.34 -6.90 1.29
CA VAL A 29 10.48 -6.52 2.15
C VAL A 29 11.03 -7.79 2.79
N ARG A 30 12.34 -8.02 2.69
CA ARG A 30 13.01 -9.05 3.47
C ARG A 30 13.43 -8.47 4.82
N LEU A 31 12.93 -9.06 5.88
CA LEU A 31 13.23 -8.66 7.25
C LEU A 31 14.59 -9.21 7.68
N ARG A 32 15.14 -8.69 8.78
CA ARG A 32 16.46 -9.09 9.33
C ARG A 32 16.53 -10.55 9.72
N ASP A 33 15.39 -11.19 10.03
CA ASP A 33 15.30 -12.63 10.32
C ASP A 33 15.26 -13.51 9.06
N GLY A 34 15.29 -12.89 7.87
CA GLY A 34 15.18 -13.54 6.57
C GLY A 34 13.74 -13.79 6.10
N GLY A 35 12.74 -13.56 6.96
CA GLY A 35 11.32 -13.66 6.59
C GLY A 35 10.86 -12.54 5.65
N LEU A 36 9.85 -12.83 4.83
CA LEU A 36 9.29 -11.82 3.93
C LEU A 36 8.04 -11.17 4.52
N PHE A 37 8.01 -9.83 4.45
CA PHE A 37 6.84 -8.99 4.65
C PHE A 37 6.27 -8.61 3.28
N LEU A 38 5.01 -8.98 3.01
CA LEU A 38 4.31 -8.80 1.75
C LEU A 38 3.20 -7.76 1.91
N HIS A 39 3.41 -6.57 1.35
CA HIS A 39 2.44 -5.48 1.39
C HIS A 39 1.57 -5.50 0.14
N SER A 40 0.24 -5.55 0.32
CA SER A 40 -0.74 -5.55 -0.77
C SER A 40 -0.54 -6.71 -1.76
N PRO A 41 -0.70 -7.99 -1.34
CA PRO A 41 -0.50 -9.17 -2.17
C PRO A 41 -1.27 -9.10 -3.50
N VAL A 42 -0.57 -9.46 -4.60
CA VAL A 42 -1.13 -9.59 -5.96
C VAL A 42 -1.42 -11.06 -6.28
N ALA A 43 -2.07 -11.33 -7.43
CA ALA A 43 -2.32 -12.70 -7.87
C ALA A 43 -1.04 -13.54 -7.86
N LEU A 44 -1.10 -14.71 -7.24
CA LEU A 44 0.01 -15.62 -7.05
C LEU A 44 0.00 -16.69 -8.13
N ASP A 45 1.05 -16.73 -8.95
CA ASP A 45 1.35 -17.82 -9.86
C ASP A 45 2.57 -18.61 -9.36
N ASP A 46 2.87 -19.74 -9.98
CA ASP A 46 3.99 -20.60 -9.59
C ASP A 46 5.34 -19.90 -9.71
N ASP A 47 5.54 -19.08 -10.73
CA ASP A 47 6.78 -18.32 -10.92
C ASP A 47 6.99 -17.32 -9.77
N LEU A 48 5.94 -16.61 -9.38
CA LEU A 48 6.01 -15.69 -8.25
C LEU A 48 6.23 -16.44 -6.93
N ARG A 49 5.56 -17.58 -6.76
CA ARG A 49 5.73 -18.42 -5.57
C ARG A 49 7.19 -18.88 -5.41
N LEU A 50 7.80 -19.38 -6.49
CA LEU A 50 9.20 -19.80 -6.48
C LEU A 50 10.15 -18.61 -6.25
N ALA A 51 9.87 -17.46 -6.88
CA ALA A 51 10.68 -16.26 -6.72
C ALA A 51 10.65 -15.72 -5.28
N LEU A 52 9.49 -15.78 -4.60
CA LEU A 52 9.39 -15.41 -3.19
C LEU A 52 10.19 -16.36 -2.31
N LEU A 53 10.05 -17.69 -2.50
CA LEU A 53 10.78 -18.69 -1.72
C LEU A 53 12.30 -18.57 -1.92
N ALA A 54 12.76 -18.14 -3.08
CA ALA A 54 14.18 -17.89 -3.34
C ALA A 54 14.73 -16.68 -2.56
N LEU A 55 13.88 -15.70 -2.21
CA LEU A 55 14.26 -14.55 -1.38
C LEU A 55 14.22 -14.87 0.12
N GLY A 56 13.27 -15.73 0.52
CA GLY A 56 13.04 -16.10 1.92
C GLY A 56 11.62 -16.63 2.13
N PRO A 57 11.31 -17.16 3.31
CA PRO A 57 9.97 -17.64 3.60
C PRO A 57 8.98 -16.46 3.76
N PRO A 58 7.82 -16.45 3.04
CA PRO A 58 6.74 -15.52 3.35
C PRO A 58 6.23 -15.74 4.78
N ARG A 59 6.39 -14.73 5.63
CA ARG A 59 5.99 -14.79 7.04
C ARG A 59 4.83 -13.87 7.36
N HIS A 60 4.73 -12.72 6.68
CA HIS A 60 3.74 -11.70 6.97
C HIS A 60 3.12 -11.21 5.67
N ALA A 61 1.80 -11.31 5.52
CA ALA A 61 1.06 -10.77 4.39
C ALA A 61 0.02 -9.76 4.89
N VAL A 62 0.08 -8.55 4.38
CA VAL A 62 -0.71 -7.41 4.84
C VAL A 62 -1.71 -6.99 3.78
N ALA A 63 -2.99 -6.95 4.13
CA ALA A 63 -4.03 -6.25 3.40
C ALA A 63 -4.18 -4.83 3.99
N PRO A 64 -3.47 -3.83 3.43
CA PRO A 64 -3.30 -2.54 4.08
C PRO A 64 -4.51 -1.62 3.98
N THR A 65 -5.52 -1.99 3.17
CA THR A 65 -6.79 -1.26 3.03
C THR A 65 -7.97 -2.21 2.94
N ARG A 66 -9.19 -1.68 3.06
CA ARG A 66 -10.42 -2.45 2.85
C ARG A 66 -10.66 -2.85 1.39
N PHE A 67 -9.79 -2.45 0.46
CA PHE A 67 -9.83 -2.81 -0.97
C PHE A 67 -8.70 -3.74 -1.38
N HIS A 68 -7.52 -3.65 -0.76
CA HIS A 68 -6.32 -4.41 -1.12
C HIS A 68 -6.24 -5.79 -0.44
N HIS A 69 -7.30 -6.58 -0.57
CA HIS A 69 -7.43 -7.91 0.07
C HIS A 69 -7.72 -9.05 -0.92
N ARG A 70 -7.85 -8.75 -2.22
CA ARG A 70 -8.40 -9.69 -3.21
C ARG A 70 -7.64 -11.00 -3.27
N PHE A 71 -6.32 -10.95 -3.21
CA PHE A 71 -5.43 -12.09 -3.45
C PHE A 71 -4.80 -12.65 -2.17
N ILE A 72 -5.00 -12.03 -1.01
CA ILE A 72 -4.30 -12.39 0.22
C ILE A 72 -4.58 -13.83 0.67
N GLY A 73 -5.79 -14.36 0.40
CA GLY A 73 -6.14 -15.75 0.70
C GLY A 73 -5.38 -16.80 -0.13
N GLU A 74 -4.82 -16.41 -1.30
CA GLU A 74 -3.95 -17.28 -2.09
C GLU A 74 -2.64 -17.56 -1.34
N TYR A 75 -2.12 -16.55 -0.65
CA TYR A 75 -0.89 -16.63 0.14
C TYR A 75 -1.08 -17.51 1.39
N GLN A 76 -2.25 -17.41 2.06
CA GLN A 76 -2.57 -18.28 3.18
C GLN A 76 -2.56 -19.77 2.79
N ARG A 77 -3.11 -20.07 1.61
CA ARG A 77 -3.14 -21.46 1.10
C ARG A 77 -1.76 -21.94 0.62
N ALA A 78 -0.98 -21.05 0.02
CA ALA A 78 0.32 -21.40 -0.57
C ALA A 78 1.46 -21.46 0.45
N PHE A 79 1.34 -20.72 1.56
CA PHE A 79 2.35 -20.60 2.60
C PHE A 79 1.70 -20.80 3.98
N PRO A 80 1.65 -22.03 4.49
CA PRO A 80 0.90 -22.35 5.73
C PRO A 80 1.36 -21.58 6.98
N GLU A 81 2.61 -21.08 6.99
CA GLU A 81 3.17 -20.33 8.11
C GLU A 81 3.03 -18.81 7.96
N VAL A 82 2.41 -18.34 6.87
CA VAL A 82 2.19 -16.90 6.66
C VAL A 82 1.11 -16.39 7.60
N ARG A 83 1.42 -15.33 8.34
CA ARG A 83 0.45 -14.61 9.16
C ARG A 83 -0.21 -13.50 8.34
N LEU A 84 -1.53 -13.41 8.43
CA LEU A 84 -2.31 -12.42 7.71
C LEU A 84 -2.71 -11.26 8.61
N TYR A 85 -2.51 -10.05 8.12
CA TYR A 85 -2.86 -8.82 8.81
C TYR A 85 -3.87 -8.02 8.00
N ALA A 86 -4.93 -7.58 8.66
CA ALA A 86 -6.04 -6.85 8.05
C ALA A 86 -6.01 -5.36 8.41
N ALA A 87 -6.32 -4.49 7.46
CA ALA A 87 -6.71 -3.12 7.77
C ALA A 87 -7.98 -3.09 8.63
N PRO A 88 -8.21 -2.03 9.44
CA PRO A 88 -9.37 -1.94 10.32
C PRO A 88 -10.71 -2.13 9.59
N GLY A 89 -11.53 -3.04 10.12
CA GLY A 89 -12.84 -3.41 9.58
C GLY A 89 -12.79 -4.28 8.31
N LEU A 90 -11.62 -4.81 7.93
CA LEU A 90 -11.51 -5.74 6.79
C LEU A 90 -11.92 -7.16 7.19
N ALA A 91 -11.62 -7.61 8.39
CA ALA A 91 -11.98 -8.93 8.86
C ALA A 91 -13.49 -9.17 8.80
N GLU A 92 -14.29 -8.17 9.16
CA GLU A 92 -15.77 -8.23 9.04
C GLU A 92 -16.23 -8.36 7.58
N LYS A 93 -15.52 -7.73 6.64
CA LYS A 93 -15.80 -7.79 5.20
C LYS A 93 -15.41 -9.12 4.58
N ARG A 94 -14.44 -9.83 5.18
CA ARG A 94 -13.84 -11.07 4.67
C ARG A 94 -13.90 -12.17 5.73
N PRO A 95 -15.10 -12.60 6.16
CA PRO A 95 -15.26 -13.66 7.16
C PRO A 95 -14.79 -15.03 6.65
N ASP A 96 -14.50 -15.15 5.36
CA ASP A 96 -13.93 -16.33 4.71
C ASP A 96 -12.41 -16.47 4.94
N LEU A 97 -11.74 -15.44 5.50
CA LEU A 97 -10.32 -15.43 5.79
C LEU A 97 -10.06 -15.37 7.30
N CYS A 98 -9.06 -16.13 7.75
CA CYS A 98 -8.54 -16.02 9.10
C CYS A 98 -7.40 -15.00 9.13
N PHE A 99 -7.64 -13.82 9.69
CA PHE A 99 -6.60 -12.86 9.96
C PHE A 99 -6.02 -13.09 11.37
N ASP A 100 -4.70 -13.06 11.48
CA ASP A 100 -3.99 -13.24 12.76
C ASP A 100 -4.08 -11.96 13.62
N ALA A 101 -4.12 -10.78 12.97
CA ALA A 101 -4.31 -9.52 13.67
C ALA A 101 -4.95 -8.46 12.78
N GLU A 102 -5.66 -7.51 13.40
CA GLU A 102 -6.07 -6.27 12.79
C GLU A 102 -5.03 -5.19 13.05
N LEU A 103 -4.62 -4.52 11.98
CA LEU A 103 -3.68 -3.39 12.04
C LEU A 103 -4.35 -2.18 12.69
N SER A 104 -3.56 -1.34 13.34
CA SER A 104 -4.05 -0.13 13.99
C SER A 104 -2.98 0.96 13.95
N ASP A 105 -3.28 2.10 14.57
CA ASP A 105 -2.31 3.18 14.80
C ASP A 105 -1.40 2.92 16.03
N ALA A 106 -1.41 1.69 16.53
CA ALA A 106 -0.50 1.27 17.60
C ALA A 106 0.93 1.07 17.06
N ALA A 107 1.85 0.79 17.98
CA ALA A 107 3.23 0.43 17.61
C ALA A 107 3.24 -0.71 16.58
N PRO A 108 4.23 -0.73 15.67
CA PRO A 108 4.40 -1.82 14.72
C PRO A 108 4.49 -3.17 15.42
N GLU A 109 3.98 -4.21 14.77
CA GLU A 109 4.15 -5.59 15.21
C GLU A 109 5.63 -5.90 15.47
N THR A 110 5.91 -6.66 16.53
CA THR A 110 7.27 -7.00 16.93
C THR A 110 8.10 -7.62 15.81
N ALA A 111 7.45 -8.33 14.90
CA ALA A 111 8.10 -8.99 13.77
C ALA A 111 8.84 -8.01 12.84
N TRP A 112 8.33 -6.78 12.68
CA TRP A 112 8.98 -5.77 11.83
C TRP A 112 9.31 -4.46 12.56
N ALA A 113 9.11 -4.41 13.86
CA ALA A 113 9.45 -3.23 14.67
C ALA A 113 10.92 -2.82 14.47
N GLY A 114 11.15 -1.52 14.32
CA GLY A 114 12.49 -0.96 14.09
C GLY A 114 13.03 -1.16 12.66
N GLN A 115 12.29 -1.84 11.77
CA GLN A 115 12.60 -2.00 10.34
C GLN A 115 11.54 -1.32 9.47
N ILE A 116 10.27 -1.47 9.85
CA ILE A 116 9.12 -0.89 9.14
C ILE A 116 8.27 -0.13 10.18
N ASP A 117 8.03 1.15 9.94
CA ASP A 117 7.06 1.93 10.68
C ASP A 117 5.66 1.75 10.08
N GLN A 118 4.61 1.95 10.88
CA GLN A 118 3.23 1.90 10.42
C GLN A 118 2.42 3.04 11.03
N ALA A 119 1.40 3.50 10.32
CA ALA A 119 0.39 4.44 10.81
C ALA A 119 -0.94 4.25 10.06
N LEU A 120 -2.04 4.33 10.78
CA LEU A 120 -3.37 4.41 10.17
C LEU A 120 -3.60 5.81 9.62
N PHE A 121 -3.91 5.92 8.33
CA PHE A 121 -4.44 7.17 7.78
C PHE A 121 -5.92 7.31 8.15
N ALA A 122 -6.15 7.94 9.28
CA ALA A 122 -7.49 8.14 9.84
C ALA A 122 -8.31 9.17 9.03
N GLY A 123 -9.62 9.24 9.32
CA GLY A 123 -10.52 10.18 8.67
C GLY A 123 -11.06 9.74 7.31
N LEU A 124 -10.64 8.58 6.80
CA LEU A 124 -11.08 7.98 5.53
C LEU A 124 -11.63 6.55 5.76
N PRO A 125 -12.76 6.39 6.50
CA PRO A 125 -13.22 5.07 6.98
C PRO A 125 -13.62 4.10 5.87
N ALA A 126 -13.91 4.58 4.66
CA ALA A 126 -14.20 3.74 3.52
C ALA A 126 -12.97 2.93 3.07
N VAL A 127 -11.77 3.46 3.27
CA VAL A 127 -10.49 2.86 2.87
C VAL A 127 -9.76 2.26 4.06
N ASN A 128 -9.65 3.01 5.17
CA ASN A 128 -8.93 2.62 6.40
C ASN A 128 -7.51 2.13 6.07
N GLU A 129 -6.74 2.94 5.34
CA GLU A 129 -5.40 2.54 4.94
C GLU A 129 -4.41 2.62 6.10
N VAL A 130 -3.69 1.52 6.33
CA VAL A 130 -2.46 1.52 7.13
C VAL A 130 -1.28 1.65 6.20
N VAL A 131 -0.53 2.72 6.39
CA VAL A 131 0.65 3.09 5.60
C VAL A 131 1.89 2.57 6.30
N PHE A 132 2.90 2.16 5.54
CA PHE A 132 4.15 1.63 6.06
C PHE A 132 5.35 2.41 5.54
N CYS A 133 6.44 2.47 6.32
CA CYS A 133 7.69 3.05 5.89
C CYS A 133 8.84 2.07 6.15
N HIS A 134 9.46 1.57 5.10
CA HIS A 134 10.67 0.76 5.20
C HIS A 134 11.87 1.68 5.43
N ARG A 135 12.39 1.67 6.68
CA ARG A 135 13.40 2.63 7.14
C ARG A 135 14.69 2.56 6.33
N ALA A 136 15.24 1.35 6.13
CA ALA A 136 16.54 1.17 5.48
C ALA A 136 16.57 1.72 4.05
N SER A 137 15.50 1.56 3.28
CA SER A 137 15.39 2.07 1.91
C SER A 137 14.73 3.45 1.81
N ARG A 138 14.33 4.06 2.95
CA ARG A 138 13.62 5.33 3.02
C ARG A 138 12.41 5.35 2.08
N SER A 139 11.62 4.26 2.09
CA SER A 139 10.51 4.05 1.17
C SER A 139 9.18 3.99 1.89
N LEU A 140 8.28 4.91 1.56
CA LEU A 140 6.88 4.87 1.98
C LEU A 140 6.12 3.88 1.11
N LEU A 141 5.38 2.96 1.71
CA LEU A 141 4.54 1.96 1.05
C LEU A 141 3.08 2.35 1.26
N THR A 142 2.35 2.59 0.17
CA THR A 142 0.96 3.04 0.21
C THR A 142 0.14 2.43 -0.92
N CYS A 143 -1.17 2.38 -0.75
CA CYS A 143 -2.11 1.88 -1.75
C CYS A 143 -3.00 3.00 -2.29
N ASP A 144 -4.04 3.35 -1.53
CA ASP A 144 -5.10 4.27 -1.95
C ASP A 144 -4.85 5.70 -1.46
N LEU A 145 -3.86 5.91 -0.58
CA LEU A 145 -3.43 7.24 -0.14
C LEU A 145 -2.86 8.07 -1.28
N ALA A 146 -2.20 7.42 -2.25
CA ALA A 146 -1.64 8.10 -3.42
C ALA A 146 -1.67 7.22 -4.65
N PHE A 147 -1.97 7.84 -5.79
CA PHE A 147 -1.88 7.27 -7.13
C PHE A 147 -0.79 8.00 -7.92
N ASN A 148 -0.17 7.31 -8.88
CA ASN A 148 0.81 7.93 -9.77
C ASN A 148 0.67 7.35 -11.18
N LEU A 149 -0.51 7.54 -11.77
CA LEU A 149 -0.88 7.01 -13.09
C LEU A 149 -0.60 8.06 -14.18
N GLY A 150 0.36 7.75 -15.03
CA GLY A 150 0.88 8.60 -16.08
C GLY A 150 0.31 8.35 -17.48
N PRO A 151 0.99 8.86 -18.50
CA PRO A 151 0.58 8.75 -19.90
C PRO A 151 0.64 7.31 -20.44
N GLU A 152 1.35 6.40 -19.79
CA GLU A 152 1.46 4.97 -20.15
C GLU A 152 0.17 4.19 -19.91
N ALA A 153 -0.76 4.74 -19.12
CA ALA A 153 -2.06 4.12 -18.88
C ALA A 153 -2.91 4.06 -20.17
N PRO A 154 -3.74 3.02 -20.36
CA PRO A 154 -4.65 2.92 -21.50
C PRO A 154 -5.55 4.15 -21.64
N LEU A 155 -5.91 4.52 -22.90
CA LEU A 155 -6.69 5.74 -23.18
C LEU A 155 -7.96 5.85 -22.34
N ALA A 156 -8.73 4.76 -22.22
CA ALA A 156 -9.96 4.74 -21.41
C ALA A 156 -9.66 5.03 -19.92
N THR A 157 -8.57 4.47 -19.38
CA THR A 157 -8.09 4.75 -18.01
C THR A 157 -7.70 6.22 -17.88
N ARG A 158 -6.95 6.78 -18.85
CA ARG A 158 -6.54 8.18 -18.83
C ARG A 158 -7.74 9.14 -18.84
N LEU A 159 -8.78 8.83 -19.62
CA LEU A 159 -10.01 9.61 -19.64
C LEU A 159 -10.74 9.54 -18.30
N ALA A 160 -10.92 8.34 -17.74
CA ALA A 160 -11.52 8.16 -16.42
C ALA A 160 -10.74 8.92 -15.33
N LEU A 161 -9.40 8.82 -15.33
CA LEU A 161 -8.55 9.52 -14.37
C LEU A 161 -8.59 11.05 -14.51
N ARG A 162 -8.78 11.58 -15.74
CA ARG A 162 -8.98 13.03 -15.94
C ARG A 162 -10.27 13.51 -15.27
N LEU A 163 -11.35 12.73 -15.35
CA LEU A 163 -12.62 13.08 -14.71
C LEU A 163 -12.50 13.15 -13.18
N VAL A 164 -11.66 12.29 -12.57
CA VAL A 164 -11.43 12.27 -11.11
C VAL A 164 -10.15 13.01 -10.69
N GLY A 165 -9.51 13.76 -11.60
CA GLY A 165 -8.35 14.61 -11.28
C GLY A 165 -7.06 13.85 -10.96
N GLY A 166 -6.97 12.55 -11.31
CA GLY A 166 -5.82 11.69 -10.99
C GLY A 166 -4.82 11.50 -12.13
N HIS A 167 -5.14 11.92 -13.38
CA HIS A 167 -4.25 11.70 -14.52
C HIS A 167 -3.00 12.56 -14.48
N GLY A 168 -1.81 11.94 -14.57
CA GLY A 168 -0.52 12.62 -14.62
C GLY A 168 -0.20 13.42 -13.34
N ARG A 169 -0.80 13.06 -12.22
CA ARG A 169 -0.59 13.72 -10.92
C ARG A 169 -0.34 12.66 -9.86
N PHE A 170 0.66 12.91 -9.04
CA PHE A 170 0.88 12.14 -7.83
C PHE A 170 -0.08 12.60 -6.72
N GLY A 171 -0.69 11.64 -6.01
CA GLY A 171 -1.53 11.91 -4.83
C GLY A 171 -2.94 11.34 -4.94
N PRO A 172 -3.85 11.75 -4.03
CA PRO A 172 -5.24 11.29 -4.03
C PRO A 172 -6.02 11.88 -5.20
N THR A 173 -6.99 11.12 -5.73
CA THR A 173 -7.96 11.64 -6.69
C THR A 173 -9.04 12.47 -5.99
N LEU A 174 -9.98 13.04 -6.75
CA LEU A 174 -11.15 13.72 -6.18
C LEU A 174 -12.05 12.74 -5.41
N VAL A 175 -12.03 11.46 -5.75
CA VAL A 175 -12.83 10.43 -5.07
C VAL A 175 -12.36 10.27 -3.62
N GLU A 176 -11.06 10.04 -3.40
CA GLU A 176 -10.50 9.91 -2.04
C GLU A 176 -10.70 11.19 -1.23
N ARG A 177 -10.53 12.37 -1.85
CA ARG A 177 -10.79 13.66 -1.19
C ARG A 177 -12.23 13.79 -0.72
N TRP A 178 -13.18 13.35 -1.54
CA TRP A 178 -14.61 13.38 -1.20
C TRP A 178 -14.98 12.36 -0.12
N LEU A 179 -14.28 11.22 -0.08
CA LEU A 179 -14.49 10.17 0.92
C LEU A 179 -13.94 10.53 2.31
N VAL A 180 -13.09 11.56 2.45
CA VAL A 180 -12.62 12.02 3.77
C VAL A 180 -13.80 12.55 4.57
N ARG A 181 -14.06 11.95 5.74
CA ARG A 181 -15.14 12.29 6.66
C ARG A 181 -14.65 13.14 7.85
N ASP A 182 -13.42 12.89 8.29
CA ASP A 182 -12.78 13.67 9.35
C ASP A 182 -11.45 14.24 8.85
N ARG A 183 -11.49 15.54 8.52
CA ARG A 183 -10.31 16.26 8.00
C ARG A 183 -9.26 16.52 9.09
N ALA A 184 -9.68 16.63 10.35
CA ALA A 184 -8.74 16.85 11.46
C ALA A 184 -7.94 15.57 11.72
N ALA A 185 -8.59 14.41 11.78
CA ALA A 185 -7.93 13.12 11.89
C ALA A 185 -7.00 12.87 10.70
N ALA A 186 -7.45 13.15 9.46
CA ALA A 186 -6.62 12.98 8.26
C ALA A 186 -5.38 13.90 8.29
N ARG A 187 -5.49 15.14 8.77
CA ARG A 187 -4.33 16.04 8.96
C ARG A 187 -3.34 15.51 9.98
N SER A 188 -3.84 15.01 11.12
CA SER A 188 -3.00 14.43 12.17
C SER A 188 -2.21 13.23 11.65
N SER A 189 -2.89 12.31 10.98
CA SER A 189 -2.23 11.12 10.38
C SER A 189 -1.22 11.51 9.30
N LEU A 190 -1.56 12.47 8.44
CA LEU A 190 -0.62 12.99 7.44
C LEU A 190 0.63 13.60 8.09
N ALA A 191 0.46 14.36 9.18
CA ALA A 191 1.59 14.96 9.91
C ALA A 191 2.49 13.88 10.52
N GLN A 192 1.90 12.81 11.08
CA GLN A 192 2.63 11.66 11.60
C GLN A 192 3.44 10.97 10.49
N ILE A 193 2.83 10.69 9.33
CA ILE A 193 3.51 10.06 8.18
C ILE A 193 4.64 10.96 7.65
N LEU A 194 4.40 12.27 7.55
CA LEU A 194 5.40 13.24 7.08
C LEU A 194 6.54 13.48 8.09
N ALA A 195 6.43 13.01 9.33
CA ALA A 195 7.53 13.03 10.28
C ALA A 195 8.54 11.88 10.07
N TRP A 196 8.20 10.86 9.28
CA TRP A 196 9.12 9.79 8.91
C TRP A 196 10.14 10.27 7.87
N ASP A 197 11.33 9.67 7.91
CA ASP A 197 12.39 9.91 6.93
C ASP A 197 12.20 9.01 5.70
N PHE A 198 11.49 9.50 4.69
CA PHE A 198 11.35 8.81 3.39
C PHE A 198 11.57 9.77 2.22
N ASP A 199 12.07 9.21 1.14
CA ASP A 199 12.29 9.93 -0.12
C ASP A 199 11.57 9.26 -1.30
N ARG A 200 11.48 7.92 -1.30
CA ARG A 200 10.72 7.13 -2.28
C ARG A 200 9.28 6.91 -1.80
N VAL A 201 8.33 6.89 -2.74
CA VAL A 201 6.97 6.41 -2.48
C VAL A 201 6.62 5.26 -3.43
N VAL A 202 6.34 4.10 -2.87
CA VAL A 202 5.87 2.92 -3.60
C VAL A 202 4.36 2.87 -3.51
N VAL A 203 3.70 3.32 -4.56
CA VAL A 203 2.22 3.27 -4.68
C VAL A 203 1.79 1.93 -5.27
N SER A 204 0.61 1.44 -4.90
CA SER A 204 0.04 0.22 -5.52
C SER A 204 -0.45 0.44 -6.95
N HIS A 205 -0.73 1.69 -7.34
CA HIS A 205 -1.30 2.04 -8.63
C HIS A 205 -0.46 3.10 -9.35
N GLY A 206 0.13 2.72 -10.49
CA GLY A 206 0.97 3.60 -11.31
C GLY A 206 2.48 3.48 -11.02
N ALA A 207 3.24 4.49 -11.40
CA ALA A 207 4.70 4.49 -11.29
C ALA A 207 5.19 4.70 -9.85
N VAL A 208 6.29 4.06 -9.46
CA VAL A 208 7.00 4.38 -8.22
C VAL A 208 7.52 5.82 -8.32
N LEU A 209 7.37 6.61 -7.26
CA LEU A 209 8.03 7.91 -7.14
C LEU A 209 9.39 7.67 -6.49
N GLU A 210 10.44 7.72 -7.27
CA GLU A 210 11.79 7.28 -6.85
C GLU A 210 12.47 8.26 -5.88
N SER A 211 12.09 9.55 -5.92
CA SER A 211 12.64 10.60 -5.04
C SER A 211 11.67 11.77 -4.86
N GLY A 212 11.94 12.63 -3.86
CA GLY A 212 11.08 13.78 -3.54
C GLY A 212 9.73 13.42 -2.95
N GLY A 213 9.57 12.19 -2.46
CA GLY A 213 8.30 11.62 -2.02
C GLY A 213 7.64 12.38 -0.88
N GLN A 214 8.42 12.82 0.11
CA GLN A 214 7.89 13.57 1.24
C GLN A 214 7.27 14.92 0.81
N THR A 215 7.96 15.63 -0.09
CA THR A 215 7.46 16.90 -0.64
C THR A 215 6.23 16.66 -1.51
N ALA A 216 6.28 15.67 -2.40
CA ALA A 216 5.16 15.32 -3.27
C ALA A 216 3.91 14.93 -2.47
N LEU A 217 4.07 14.12 -1.42
CA LEU A 217 2.95 13.74 -0.54
C LEU A 217 2.37 14.97 0.17
N ARG A 218 3.21 15.79 0.78
CA ARG A 218 2.78 17.04 1.43
C ARG A 218 1.99 17.95 0.47
N ASP A 219 2.51 18.15 -0.73
CA ASP A 219 1.90 19.02 -1.73
C ASP A 219 0.57 18.49 -2.24
N SER A 220 0.46 17.18 -2.43
CA SER A 220 -0.78 16.53 -2.89
C SER A 220 -1.93 16.63 -1.89
N TYR A 221 -1.61 16.86 -0.60
CA TYR A 221 -2.56 17.00 0.51
C TYR A 221 -2.75 18.45 1.02
N ARG A 222 -2.19 19.46 0.33
CA ARG A 222 -2.39 20.89 0.71
C ARG A 222 -3.86 21.31 0.86
N TRP A 223 -4.77 20.63 0.17
CA TRP A 223 -6.20 20.87 0.28
C TRP A 223 -6.78 20.55 1.67
N LEU A 224 -6.15 19.68 2.47
CA LEU A 224 -6.55 19.43 3.85
C LEU A 224 -6.34 20.64 4.77
N ALA A 225 -5.35 21.49 4.46
CA ALA A 225 -5.04 22.69 5.25
C ALA A 225 -6.03 23.85 5.00
N ARG A 226 -6.79 23.77 3.89
CA ARG A 226 -7.75 24.82 3.51
C ARG A 226 -9.15 24.44 4.03
N GLY A 227 -9.47 24.85 5.26
CA GLY A 227 -10.78 24.60 5.85
C GLY A 227 -10.75 24.57 7.36
#